data_fd96e8c419fb5e3f80e549bd029f474a
#
_entry.id   fd96e8c419fb5e3f80e549bd029f474a
#
_cell.length_a   1.000
_cell.length_b   1.000
_cell.length_c   1.000
_cell.angle_alpha   90.00
_cell.angle_beta   90.00
_cell.angle_gamma   90.00
#
_symmetry.space_group_name_H-M   'P 1'
#
loop_
_entity.id
_entity.type
_entity.pdbx_description
1 polymer ?
#
loop_
_entity_poly.entity_id
_entity_poly.type
_entity_poly.pdbx_seq_one_letter_code
_entity_poly.pdbx_strand_id
1 'polypeptide(L)'
;MIIMKAIVLENTCKAEDLKVSEIDMPQVKDDWVLVKIIGFGINRSEVILRDYKADEPYINLPVVPGIECVGEIVDESNTDFSKGDMIVALMGGMGRSFDGSYAEYALLPEKNVFKIPDVAFNHLTMEEIIAVPETYFTAYGSISTLNLTKKDTLLVRGATSATGLTAMQLASAIGCKIIATSRSEDRFEKLKRYGADECIVDDGDLSSQVLSNKILELIGPKTLLDSLSLLEENGICCVTGVLGGIEYMDGFDPIKHLYNKYMTSFFSNFPTQEIIDEIFSFLVKNDIKPAIGKVYSSLEDIPKAHKLMESNNAQGKIIFRLI
;
A
#
# COMPACT_ATOMS: atom_id res chain seq x y z
N MET A 1 15.88 -16.09 27.89
CA MET A 1 15.37 -15.70 26.57
C MET A 1 14.73 -14.34 26.73
N ILE A 2 14.96 -13.44 25.79
CA ILE A 2 14.29 -12.13 25.77
C ILE A 2 12.98 -12.35 25.02
N ILE A 3 11.87 -11.90 25.61
CA ILE A 3 10.53 -12.00 25.01
C ILE A 3 10.12 -10.67 24.44
N MET A 4 9.29 -10.70 23.37
CA MET A 4 8.67 -9.55 22.74
C MET A 4 7.18 -9.78 22.51
N LYS A 5 6.43 -8.70 22.36
CA LYS A 5 5.01 -8.75 22.00
C LYS A 5 4.84 -8.81 20.50
N ALA A 6 3.91 -9.65 20.04
CA ALA A 6 3.53 -9.79 18.62
C ALA A 6 2.08 -10.24 18.48
N ILE A 7 1.50 -10.03 17.30
CA ILE A 7 0.31 -10.73 16.84
C ILE A 7 0.77 -11.94 16.04
N VAL A 8 0.32 -13.13 16.40
CA VAL A 8 0.64 -14.37 15.68
C VAL A 8 -0.63 -14.88 14.99
N LEU A 9 -0.56 -15.07 13.68
CA LEU A 9 -1.61 -15.70 12.91
C LEU A 9 -1.30 -17.19 12.75
N GLU A 10 -2.12 -18.03 13.38
CA GLU A 10 -1.99 -19.49 13.30
C GLU A 10 -2.87 -20.10 12.19
N ASN A 11 -4.01 -19.46 11.93
CA ASN A 11 -5.00 -19.85 10.92
C ASN A 11 -5.81 -18.63 10.51
N THR A 12 -6.70 -18.78 9.51
CA THR A 12 -7.72 -17.76 9.22
C THR A 12 -8.59 -17.51 10.43
N CYS A 13 -8.93 -16.25 10.67
CA CYS A 13 -9.70 -15.85 11.84
C CYS A 13 -10.46 -14.54 11.59
N LYS A 14 -11.33 -14.15 12.52
CA LYS A 14 -11.97 -12.83 12.51
C LYS A 14 -11.03 -11.76 13.11
N ALA A 15 -11.28 -10.48 12.81
CA ALA A 15 -10.48 -9.38 13.34
C ALA A 15 -10.39 -9.39 14.88
N GLU A 16 -11.50 -9.71 15.56
CA GLU A 16 -11.57 -9.79 17.03
C GLU A 16 -10.76 -10.91 17.66
N ASP A 17 -10.36 -11.91 16.89
CA ASP A 17 -9.58 -13.05 17.37
C ASP A 17 -8.08 -12.78 17.36
N LEU A 18 -7.63 -11.72 16.67
CA LEU A 18 -6.24 -11.27 16.72
C LEU A 18 -5.90 -10.79 18.14
N LYS A 19 -4.90 -11.40 18.76
CA LYS A 19 -4.48 -11.08 20.13
C LYS A 19 -2.98 -10.94 20.21
N VAL A 20 -2.55 -10.03 21.08
CA VAL A 20 -1.13 -9.91 21.43
C VAL A 20 -0.70 -11.17 22.19
N SER A 21 0.41 -11.74 21.76
CA SER A 21 1.10 -12.86 22.38
C SER A 21 2.53 -12.47 22.73
N GLU A 22 3.07 -13.10 23.75
CA GLU A 22 4.50 -13.04 24.05
C GLU A 22 5.21 -14.17 23.31
N ILE A 23 6.20 -13.83 22.51
CA ILE A 23 7.01 -14.79 21.75
C ILE A 23 8.51 -14.53 22.02
N ASP A 24 9.33 -15.51 21.75
CA ASP A 24 10.78 -15.34 21.83
C ASP A 24 11.26 -14.30 20.80
N MET A 25 12.19 -13.42 21.23
CA MET A 25 12.88 -12.52 20.31
C MET A 25 13.64 -13.34 19.29
N PRO A 26 13.52 -13.06 17.98
CA PRO A 26 14.17 -13.83 16.94
C PRO A 26 15.70 -13.74 17.04
N GLN A 27 16.38 -14.83 16.76
CA GLN A 27 17.83 -14.87 16.72
C GLN A 27 18.34 -14.40 15.37
N VAL A 28 19.28 -13.47 15.40
CA VAL A 28 19.93 -12.95 14.19
C VAL A 28 20.66 -14.05 13.44
N LYS A 29 20.64 -13.98 12.13
CA LYS A 29 21.31 -14.90 11.22
C LYS A 29 21.94 -14.14 10.05
N ASP A 30 22.86 -14.78 9.34
CA ASP A 30 23.57 -14.18 8.22
C ASP A 30 22.61 -13.63 7.15
N ASP A 31 22.95 -12.47 6.58
CA ASP A 31 22.17 -11.72 5.59
C ASP A 31 20.79 -11.22 6.07
N TRP A 32 20.58 -11.18 7.40
CA TRP A 32 19.37 -10.67 8.02
C TRP A 32 19.71 -9.63 9.08
N VAL A 33 18.84 -8.64 9.24
CA VAL A 33 18.95 -7.63 10.28
C VAL A 33 17.84 -7.74 11.29
N LEU A 34 18.13 -7.46 12.56
CA LEU A 34 17.12 -7.31 13.60
C LEU A 34 16.72 -5.84 13.70
N VAL A 35 15.44 -5.58 13.49
CA VAL A 35 14.85 -4.24 13.47
C VAL A 35 13.95 -4.05 14.68
N LYS A 36 14.17 -2.99 15.45
CA LYS A 36 13.19 -2.49 16.43
C LYS A 36 12.14 -1.68 15.69
N ILE A 37 10.89 -2.09 15.76
CA ILE A 37 9.80 -1.46 15.01
C ILE A 37 9.38 -0.16 15.70
N ILE A 38 9.45 0.95 14.97
CA ILE A 38 8.93 2.26 15.38
C ILE A 38 7.47 2.38 14.99
N GLY A 39 7.11 1.85 13.83
CA GLY A 39 5.73 1.82 13.36
C GLY A 39 5.56 1.08 12.05
N PHE A 40 4.31 0.88 11.68
CA PHE A 40 3.93 0.19 10.44
C PHE A 40 2.55 0.64 9.96
N GLY A 41 2.26 0.38 8.69
CA GLY A 41 0.95 0.59 8.10
C GLY A 41 0.11 -0.69 8.08
N ILE A 42 -1.22 -0.53 8.06
CA ILE A 42 -2.17 -1.61 7.77
C ILE A 42 -2.55 -1.55 6.29
N ASN A 43 -2.55 -2.69 5.64
CA ASN A 43 -2.93 -2.85 4.24
C ASN A 43 -4.10 -3.82 4.08
N ARG A 44 -4.81 -3.73 2.97
CA ARG A 44 -5.90 -4.67 2.66
C ARG A 44 -5.39 -6.13 2.58
N SER A 45 -4.13 -6.29 2.19
CA SER A 45 -3.53 -7.62 2.04
C SER A 45 -3.42 -8.40 3.34
N GLU A 46 -3.21 -7.73 4.50
CA GLU A 46 -3.21 -8.41 5.80
C GLU A 46 -4.63 -8.81 6.22
N VAL A 47 -5.65 -8.03 5.86
CA VAL A 47 -7.05 -8.41 6.07
C VAL A 47 -7.38 -9.64 5.23
N ILE A 48 -6.99 -9.66 3.96
CA ILE A 48 -7.17 -10.79 3.04
C ILE A 48 -6.44 -12.03 3.54
N LEU A 49 -5.17 -11.90 3.98
CA LEU A 49 -4.40 -12.99 4.58
C LEU A 49 -5.15 -13.61 5.75
N ARG A 50 -5.54 -12.78 6.71
CA ARG A 50 -6.24 -13.24 7.91
C ARG A 50 -7.59 -13.88 7.60
N ASP A 51 -8.33 -13.33 6.62
CA ASP A 51 -9.73 -13.70 6.35
C ASP A 51 -9.87 -15.01 5.57
N TYR A 52 -9.08 -15.18 4.48
CA TYR A 52 -9.27 -16.34 3.60
C TYR A 52 -8.03 -16.84 2.83
N LYS A 53 -6.85 -16.20 2.97
CA LYS A 53 -5.66 -16.60 2.20
C LYS A 53 -4.54 -17.21 3.04
N ALA A 54 -4.80 -17.58 4.28
CA ALA A 54 -3.77 -18.19 5.12
C ALA A 54 -3.30 -19.58 4.61
N ASP A 55 -4.11 -20.24 3.80
CA ASP A 55 -3.80 -21.57 3.24
C ASP A 55 -3.01 -21.52 1.91
N GLU A 56 -2.65 -20.35 1.41
CA GLU A 56 -1.88 -20.21 0.17
C GLU A 56 -0.46 -20.78 0.33
N PRO A 57 0.10 -21.49 -0.69
CA PRO A 57 1.36 -22.21 -0.55
C PRO A 57 2.61 -21.37 -0.19
N TYR A 58 2.56 -20.06 -0.41
CA TYR A 58 3.64 -19.12 -0.07
C TYR A 58 3.52 -18.55 1.35
N ILE A 59 2.51 -18.96 2.11
CA ILE A 59 2.28 -18.54 3.49
C ILE A 59 2.80 -19.62 4.45
N ASN A 60 3.66 -19.24 5.37
CA ASN A 60 4.23 -20.14 6.37
C ASN A 60 3.59 -19.86 7.73
N LEU A 61 2.51 -20.58 8.05
CA LEU A 61 1.89 -20.49 9.38
C LEU A 61 2.62 -21.37 10.42
N PRO A 62 2.70 -20.94 11.70
CA PRO A 62 2.26 -19.62 12.19
C PRO A 62 3.16 -18.49 11.70
N VAL A 63 2.61 -17.29 11.52
CA VAL A 63 3.36 -16.12 11.06
C VAL A 63 2.93 -14.85 11.80
N VAL A 64 3.86 -13.94 12.06
CA VAL A 64 3.55 -12.55 12.45
C VAL A 64 3.18 -11.78 11.18
N PRO A 65 1.95 -11.27 11.01
CA PRO A 65 1.56 -10.49 9.84
C PRO A 65 2.29 -9.13 9.75
N GLY A 66 1.98 -8.39 8.67
CA GLY A 66 2.51 -7.04 8.43
C GLY A 66 3.59 -7.03 7.36
N ILE A 67 3.30 -6.34 6.24
CA ILE A 67 4.14 -6.34 5.02
C ILE A 67 5.05 -5.14 4.91
N GLU A 68 5.02 -4.23 5.87
CA GLU A 68 5.85 -3.02 5.89
C GLU A 68 6.16 -2.58 7.32
N CYS A 69 7.28 -1.88 7.51
CA CYS A 69 7.56 -1.12 8.73
C CYS A 69 8.54 0.02 8.50
N VAL A 70 8.57 0.91 9.48
CA VAL A 70 9.67 1.84 9.78
C VAL A 70 10.29 1.37 11.09
N GLY A 71 11.62 1.33 11.16
CA GLY A 71 12.31 0.87 12.34
C GLY A 71 13.77 1.30 12.41
N GLU A 72 14.41 0.90 13.48
CA GLU A 72 15.83 1.12 13.75
C GLU A 72 16.56 -0.23 13.77
N ILE A 73 17.69 -0.33 13.08
CA ILE A 73 18.55 -1.51 13.14
C ILE A 73 19.15 -1.64 14.54
N VAL A 74 18.91 -2.75 15.22
CA VAL A 74 19.48 -3.05 16.55
C VAL A 74 20.57 -4.12 16.50
N ASP A 75 20.57 -4.94 15.45
CA ASP A 75 21.64 -5.88 15.12
C ASP A 75 21.72 -6.05 13.60
N GLU A 76 22.86 -5.67 13.04
CA GLU A 76 23.12 -5.63 11.60
C GLU A 76 23.67 -6.93 11.03
N SER A 77 24.06 -7.90 11.91
CA SER A 77 24.72 -9.12 11.45
C SER A 77 25.93 -8.83 10.55
N ASN A 78 26.01 -9.49 9.40
CA ASN A 78 27.05 -9.32 8.37
C ASN A 78 26.56 -8.54 7.13
N THR A 79 25.54 -7.70 7.28
CA THR A 79 24.97 -6.88 6.20
C THR A 79 25.68 -5.53 6.05
N ASP A 80 25.32 -4.76 5.01
CA ASP A 80 25.85 -3.40 4.75
C ASP A 80 25.16 -2.30 5.61
N PHE A 81 24.30 -2.69 6.54
CA PHE A 81 23.68 -1.78 7.50
C PHE A 81 24.57 -1.52 8.72
N SER A 82 24.20 -0.53 9.51
CA SER A 82 24.81 -0.23 10.80
C SER A 82 23.73 -0.15 11.89
N LYS A 83 24.09 -0.55 13.09
CA LYS A 83 23.24 -0.34 14.25
C LYS A 83 22.88 1.13 14.41
N GLY A 84 21.60 1.44 14.58
CA GLY A 84 21.06 2.79 14.62
C GLY A 84 20.58 3.33 13.27
N ASP A 85 20.84 2.62 12.15
CA ASP A 85 20.27 3.01 10.86
C ASP A 85 18.75 3.02 10.93
N MET A 86 18.15 4.13 10.49
CA MET A 86 16.71 4.27 10.32
C MET A 86 16.30 3.75 8.95
N ILE A 87 15.35 2.82 8.95
CA ILE A 87 14.98 2.08 7.73
C ILE A 87 13.48 2.04 7.50
N VAL A 88 13.12 1.84 6.24
CA VAL A 88 11.86 1.22 5.86
C VAL A 88 12.11 -0.21 5.43
N ALA A 89 11.16 -1.10 5.71
CA ALA A 89 11.17 -2.44 5.17
C ALA A 89 9.79 -2.76 4.60
N LEU A 90 9.75 -3.47 3.47
CA LEU A 90 8.47 -3.81 2.85
C LEU A 90 8.56 -5.00 1.90
N MET A 91 7.44 -5.70 1.76
CA MET A 91 7.16 -6.71 0.76
C MET A 91 8.12 -7.93 0.76
N GLY A 92 8.33 -8.58 -0.37
CA GLY A 92 9.30 -9.67 -0.57
C GLY A 92 9.07 -10.91 0.31
N GLY A 93 7.84 -11.13 0.77
CA GLY A 93 7.48 -12.27 1.63
C GLY A 93 7.29 -11.91 3.11
N MET A 94 7.55 -10.66 3.51
CA MET A 94 7.34 -10.15 4.86
C MET A 94 5.89 -10.34 5.31
N GLY A 95 5.67 -10.88 6.50
CA GLY A 95 4.34 -11.20 7.02
C GLY A 95 3.61 -12.32 6.26
N ARG A 96 4.35 -13.12 5.49
CA ARG A 96 3.84 -14.24 4.66
C ARG A 96 4.73 -15.48 4.79
N SER A 97 5.89 -15.47 4.13
CA SER A 97 6.86 -16.56 4.16
C SER A 97 7.85 -16.47 5.33
N PHE A 98 7.90 -15.33 5.98
CA PHE A 98 8.62 -15.05 7.23
C PHE A 98 7.88 -13.95 8.00
N ASP A 99 8.21 -13.81 9.29
CA ASP A 99 7.53 -12.88 10.19
C ASP A 99 7.62 -11.42 9.75
N GLY A 100 6.53 -10.69 9.95
CA GLY A 100 6.35 -9.30 9.59
C GLY A 100 6.37 -8.32 10.76
N SER A 101 5.66 -7.21 10.58
CA SER A 101 5.78 -6.03 11.44
C SER A 101 4.76 -5.93 12.58
N TYR A 102 3.81 -6.84 12.73
CA TYR A 102 2.86 -6.78 13.83
C TYR A 102 3.50 -7.25 15.16
N ALA A 103 4.65 -6.67 15.50
CA ALA A 103 5.48 -7.00 16.65
C ALA A 103 6.32 -5.82 17.10
N GLU A 104 7.00 -5.95 18.24
CA GLU A 104 7.98 -4.96 18.72
C GLU A 104 9.30 -5.00 17.94
N TYR A 105 9.68 -6.19 17.47
CA TYR A 105 10.88 -6.40 16.64
C TYR A 105 10.56 -7.32 15.46
N ALA A 106 11.30 -7.15 14.38
CA ALA A 106 11.25 -8.04 13.22
C ALA A 106 12.67 -8.44 12.78
N LEU A 107 12.85 -9.70 12.41
CA LEU A 107 14.06 -10.19 11.77
C LEU A 107 13.82 -10.24 10.26
N LEU A 108 14.53 -9.42 9.50
CA LEU A 108 14.24 -9.15 8.10
C LEU A 108 15.45 -9.46 7.21
N PRO A 109 15.24 -10.06 6.03
CA PRO A 109 16.32 -10.22 5.04
C PRO A 109 16.81 -8.84 4.58
N GLU A 110 18.13 -8.67 4.43
CA GLU A 110 18.75 -7.43 3.97
C GLU A 110 18.06 -6.84 2.72
N LYS A 111 17.75 -7.69 1.74
CA LYS A 111 17.09 -7.29 0.47
C LYS A 111 15.71 -6.66 0.60
N ASN A 112 15.08 -6.74 1.78
CA ASN A 112 13.76 -6.16 2.06
C ASN A 112 13.86 -4.85 2.84
N VAL A 113 15.09 -4.40 3.17
CA VAL A 113 15.38 -3.29 4.07
C VAL A 113 16.06 -2.17 3.30
N PHE A 114 15.63 -0.92 3.50
CA PHE A 114 16.09 0.24 2.76
C PHE A 114 16.30 1.40 3.72
N LYS A 115 17.42 2.13 3.58
CA LYS A 115 17.70 3.31 4.40
C LYS A 115 16.72 4.43 4.07
N ILE A 116 16.25 5.12 5.08
CA ILE A 116 15.45 6.35 4.89
C ILE A 116 16.42 7.48 4.58
N PRO A 117 16.29 8.21 3.46
CA PRO A 117 17.17 9.31 3.16
C PRO A 117 16.98 10.46 4.15
N ASP A 118 18.09 11.10 4.58
CA ASP A 118 18.10 12.17 5.60
C ASP A 118 17.15 13.32 5.28
N VAL A 119 16.94 13.62 4.00
CA VAL A 119 16.04 14.68 3.54
C VAL A 119 14.59 14.44 4.01
N ALA A 120 14.16 13.18 4.19
CA ALA A 120 12.84 12.84 4.67
C ALA A 120 12.59 13.36 6.09
N PHE A 121 13.56 13.21 7.00
CA PHE A 121 13.42 13.63 8.40
C PHE A 121 13.30 15.14 8.60
N ASN A 122 13.76 15.93 7.61
CA ASN A 122 13.66 17.38 7.64
C ASN A 122 12.29 17.90 7.17
N HIS A 123 11.48 17.06 6.49
CA HIS A 123 10.25 17.47 5.82
C HIS A 123 9.02 16.70 6.27
N LEU A 124 9.19 15.49 6.78
CA LEU A 124 8.11 14.59 7.19
C LEU A 124 8.18 14.30 8.68
N THR A 125 7.04 14.22 9.33
CA THR A 125 6.94 13.67 10.69
C THR A 125 7.14 12.16 10.66
N MET A 126 7.41 11.54 11.80
CA MET A 126 7.56 10.08 11.88
C MET A 126 6.30 9.36 11.44
N GLU A 127 5.11 9.86 11.79
CA GLU A 127 3.83 9.30 11.34
C GLU A 127 3.68 9.36 9.82
N GLU A 128 4.12 10.46 9.20
CA GLU A 128 4.13 10.60 7.74
C GLU A 128 5.10 9.61 7.11
N ILE A 129 6.30 9.43 7.67
CA ILE A 129 7.28 8.43 7.20
C ILE A 129 6.69 7.01 7.31
N ILE A 130 6.02 6.66 8.42
CA ILE A 130 5.38 5.36 8.62
C ILE A 130 4.27 5.10 7.57
N ALA A 131 3.62 6.13 7.07
CA ALA A 131 2.58 6.01 6.05
C ALA A 131 3.11 5.81 4.61
N VAL A 132 4.42 5.93 4.40
CA VAL A 132 5.03 5.90 3.04
C VAL A 132 5.21 4.49 2.48
N PRO A 133 5.85 3.51 3.15
CA PRO A 133 6.54 2.40 2.48
C PRO A 133 5.70 1.70 1.40
N GLU A 134 4.76 0.87 1.76
CA GLU A 134 3.98 0.09 0.78
C GLU A 134 3.04 0.96 -0.05
N THR A 135 2.35 1.91 0.58
CA THR A 135 1.33 2.72 -0.10
C THR A 135 1.91 3.60 -1.19
N TYR A 136 3.06 4.25 -0.92
CA TYR A 136 3.72 5.07 -1.93
C TYR A 136 4.46 4.23 -2.95
N PHE A 137 5.08 3.13 -2.56
CA PHE A 137 5.69 2.20 -3.50
C PHE A 137 4.67 1.67 -4.52
N THR A 138 3.49 1.24 -4.04
CA THR A 138 2.40 0.77 -4.90
C THR A 138 1.86 1.88 -5.80
N ALA A 139 1.58 3.06 -5.25
CA ALA A 139 1.07 4.18 -6.04
C ALA A 139 2.10 4.70 -7.05
N TYR A 140 3.36 4.89 -6.63
CA TYR A 140 4.44 5.39 -7.48
C TYR A 140 4.70 4.44 -8.67
N GLY A 141 4.80 3.14 -8.40
CA GLY A 141 4.98 2.15 -9.45
C GLY A 141 3.81 2.09 -10.42
N SER A 142 2.56 2.18 -9.92
CA SER A 142 1.37 2.23 -10.77
C SER A 142 1.35 3.47 -11.67
N ILE A 143 1.66 4.64 -11.13
CA ILE A 143 1.74 5.92 -11.87
C ILE A 143 2.88 5.88 -12.90
N SER A 144 4.05 5.33 -12.54
CA SER A 144 5.18 5.15 -13.46
C SER A 144 4.81 4.24 -14.63
N THR A 145 4.08 3.15 -14.37
CA THR A 145 3.60 2.21 -15.40
C THR A 145 2.63 2.88 -16.39
N LEU A 146 1.86 3.87 -15.92
CA LEU A 146 0.97 4.67 -16.77
C LEU A 146 1.70 5.69 -17.64
N ASN A 147 2.99 5.97 -17.38
CA ASN A 147 3.77 7.00 -18.09
C ASN A 147 3.05 8.35 -18.12
N LEU A 148 2.60 8.83 -16.95
CA LEU A 148 1.82 10.06 -16.85
C LEU A 148 2.62 11.30 -17.23
N THR A 149 1.94 12.20 -17.96
CA THR A 149 2.44 13.53 -18.30
C THR A 149 1.37 14.59 -17.98
N LYS A 150 1.76 15.87 -17.97
CA LYS A 150 0.83 16.99 -17.77
C LYS A 150 -0.27 17.13 -18.85
N LYS A 151 -0.21 16.34 -19.93
CA LYS A 151 -1.21 16.38 -21.01
C LYS A 151 -2.29 15.31 -20.82
N ASP A 152 -2.08 14.42 -19.87
CA ASP A 152 -2.96 13.27 -19.66
C ASP A 152 -4.16 13.63 -18.76
N THR A 153 -5.23 12.88 -18.94
CA THR A 153 -6.37 12.81 -18.02
C THR A 153 -6.33 11.45 -17.35
N LEU A 154 -6.13 11.44 -16.03
CA LEU A 154 -6.10 10.24 -15.22
C LEU A 154 -7.45 10.02 -14.55
N LEU A 155 -8.13 8.92 -14.84
CA LEU A 155 -9.24 8.42 -14.03
C LEU A 155 -8.68 7.51 -12.92
N VAL A 156 -8.96 7.85 -11.65
CA VAL A 156 -8.63 7.02 -10.49
C VAL A 156 -9.88 6.34 -9.98
N ARG A 157 -10.01 5.04 -10.23
CA ARG A 157 -11.13 4.24 -9.77
C ARG A 157 -10.78 3.58 -8.43
N GLY A 158 -11.59 3.83 -7.40
CA GLY A 158 -11.25 3.53 -6.01
C GLY A 158 -10.41 4.62 -5.33
N ALA A 159 -10.57 5.87 -5.74
CA ALA A 159 -9.79 7.03 -5.31
C ALA A 159 -9.83 7.30 -3.79
N THR A 160 -10.85 6.85 -3.07
CA THR A 160 -10.98 7.04 -1.61
C THR A 160 -10.09 6.12 -0.77
N SER A 161 -9.44 5.13 -1.39
CA SER A 161 -8.45 4.27 -0.72
C SER A 161 -7.14 5.01 -0.41
N ALA A 162 -6.32 4.49 0.50
CA ALA A 162 -5.00 5.07 0.78
C ALA A 162 -4.16 5.18 -0.50
N THR A 163 -4.06 4.09 -1.28
CA THR A 163 -3.35 4.06 -2.57
C THR A 163 -3.94 5.05 -3.58
N GLY A 164 -5.27 5.16 -3.65
CA GLY A 164 -5.95 6.12 -4.55
C GLY A 164 -5.65 7.58 -4.19
N LEU A 165 -5.74 7.95 -2.91
CA LEU A 165 -5.37 9.29 -2.43
C LEU A 165 -3.91 9.60 -2.73
N THR A 166 -3.01 8.64 -2.48
CA THR A 166 -1.58 8.78 -2.77
C THR A 166 -1.31 8.94 -4.27
N ALA A 167 -1.94 8.12 -5.11
CA ALA A 167 -1.80 8.21 -6.56
C ALA A 167 -2.26 9.58 -7.09
N MET A 168 -3.36 10.12 -6.54
CA MET A 168 -3.82 11.48 -6.91
C MET A 168 -2.83 12.56 -6.51
N GLN A 169 -2.22 12.48 -5.31
CA GLN A 169 -1.19 13.43 -4.89
C GLN A 169 0.02 13.41 -5.84
N LEU A 170 0.49 12.21 -6.21
CA LEU A 170 1.60 12.05 -7.14
C LEU A 170 1.23 12.59 -8.54
N ALA A 171 0.05 12.25 -9.05
CA ALA A 171 -0.44 12.70 -10.34
C ALA A 171 -0.67 14.22 -10.39
N SER A 172 -1.16 14.82 -9.31
CA SER A 172 -1.33 16.27 -9.17
C SER A 172 0.03 16.99 -9.22
N ALA A 173 1.07 16.45 -8.59
CA ALA A 173 2.42 16.98 -8.68
C ALA A 173 3.04 16.88 -10.09
N ILE A 174 2.66 15.87 -10.87
CA ILE A 174 3.01 15.75 -12.31
C ILE A 174 2.26 16.81 -13.14
N GLY A 175 1.07 17.23 -12.69
CA GLY A 175 0.25 18.27 -13.32
C GLY A 175 -0.72 17.75 -14.38
N CYS A 176 -1.09 16.48 -14.39
CA CYS A 176 -2.15 15.95 -15.23
C CYS A 176 -3.54 16.25 -14.66
N LYS A 177 -4.57 16.22 -15.52
CA LYS A 177 -5.96 16.32 -15.06
C LYS A 177 -6.37 15.03 -14.34
N ILE A 178 -7.06 15.15 -13.20
CA ILE A 178 -7.45 14.01 -12.35
C ILE A 178 -8.96 13.95 -12.19
N ILE A 179 -9.54 12.82 -12.58
CA ILE A 179 -10.93 12.47 -12.33
C ILE A 179 -10.95 11.35 -11.28
N ALA A 180 -11.58 11.63 -10.14
CA ALA A 180 -11.61 10.71 -9.01
C ALA A 180 -13.00 10.10 -8.81
N THR A 181 -13.09 8.82 -8.53
CA THR A 181 -14.37 8.17 -8.25
C THR A 181 -14.59 7.88 -6.78
N SER A 182 -15.85 7.96 -6.36
CA SER A 182 -16.32 7.57 -5.04
C SER A 182 -17.72 6.99 -5.13
N ARG A 183 -18.08 6.07 -4.22
CA ARG A 183 -19.44 5.55 -4.10
C ARG A 183 -20.46 6.57 -3.58
N SER A 184 -19.99 7.72 -3.10
CA SER A 184 -20.85 8.75 -2.49
C SER A 184 -20.21 10.14 -2.61
N GLU A 185 -21.04 11.17 -2.80
CA GLU A 185 -20.61 12.56 -2.96
C GLU A 185 -20.01 13.16 -1.68
N ASP A 186 -20.33 12.62 -0.51
CA ASP A 186 -19.79 13.08 0.78
C ASP A 186 -18.25 13.01 0.87
N ARG A 187 -17.61 12.29 -0.06
CA ARG A 187 -16.16 12.17 -0.17
C ARG A 187 -15.52 13.18 -1.13
N PHE A 188 -16.28 13.89 -1.94
CA PHE A 188 -15.77 14.74 -3.02
C PHE A 188 -14.86 15.86 -2.52
N GLU A 189 -15.26 16.56 -1.46
CA GLU A 189 -14.43 17.62 -0.87
C GLU A 189 -13.06 17.11 -0.39
N LYS A 190 -13.03 15.87 0.09
CA LYS A 190 -11.76 15.24 0.44
C LYS A 190 -10.94 14.91 -0.81
N LEU A 191 -11.52 14.29 -1.83
CA LEU A 191 -10.82 13.94 -3.06
C LEU A 191 -10.21 15.19 -3.73
N LYS A 192 -10.94 16.30 -3.77
CA LYS A 192 -10.44 17.60 -4.28
C LYS A 192 -9.22 18.10 -3.49
N ARG A 193 -9.23 17.98 -2.15
CA ARG A 193 -8.07 18.35 -1.33
C ARG A 193 -6.83 17.51 -1.61
N TYR A 194 -7.00 16.29 -2.12
CA TYR A 194 -5.92 15.40 -2.52
C TYR A 194 -5.61 15.43 -4.02
N GLY A 195 -6.09 16.46 -4.74
CA GLY A 195 -5.69 16.76 -6.11
C GLY A 195 -6.68 16.38 -7.19
N ALA A 196 -7.91 15.93 -6.87
CA ALA A 196 -8.92 15.69 -7.89
C ALA A 196 -9.45 17.01 -8.49
N ASP A 197 -9.43 17.14 -9.81
CA ASP A 197 -10.06 18.23 -10.56
C ASP A 197 -11.57 18.00 -10.67
N GLU A 198 -11.96 16.75 -10.92
CA GLU A 198 -13.36 16.32 -11.03
C GLU A 198 -13.61 15.09 -10.15
N CYS A 199 -14.83 14.97 -9.64
CA CYS A 199 -15.27 13.83 -8.85
C CYS A 199 -16.58 13.27 -9.41
N ILE A 200 -16.67 11.93 -9.48
CA ILE A 200 -17.84 11.23 -10.05
C ILE A 200 -18.30 10.16 -9.06
N VAL A 201 -19.62 9.99 -8.95
CA VAL A 201 -20.20 8.86 -8.21
C VAL A 201 -20.03 7.59 -9.05
N ASP A 202 -19.41 6.57 -8.46
CA ASP A 202 -19.15 5.29 -9.09
C ASP A 202 -20.08 4.21 -8.51
N ASP A 203 -21.11 3.88 -9.26
CA ASP A 203 -22.06 2.79 -8.98
C ASP A 203 -21.69 1.46 -9.68
N GLY A 204 -20.57 1.47 -10.41
CA GLY A 204 -20.03 0.30 -11.15
C GLY A 204 -20.13 0.42 -12.67
N ASP A 205 -20.87 1.40 -13.20
CA ASP A 205 -20.99 1.70 -14.64
C ASP A 205 -20.83 3.21 -14.87
N LEU A 206 -19.73 3.60 -15.48
CA LEU A 206 -19.41 4.99 -15.83
C LEU A 206 -19.44 5.25 -17.34
N SER A 207 -19.89 4.29 -18.15
CA SER A 207 -19.76 4.30 -19.61
C SER A 207 -20.39 5.49 -20.33
N SER A 208 -21.28 6.25 -19.69
CA SER A 208 -21.90 7.46 -20.23
C SER A 208 -21.33 8.77 -19.65
N GLN A 209 -20.37 8.72 -18.73
CA GLN A 209 -20.00 9.87 -17.91
C GLN A 209 -18.61 10.43 -18.21
N VAL A 210 -17.64 9.58 -18.58
CA VAL A 210 -16.24 10.01 -18.69
C VAL A 210 -15.48 9.23 -19.75
N LEU A 211 -14.51 9.90 -20.37
CA LEU A 211 -13.44 9.30 -21.15
C LEU A 211 -12.10 9.79 -20.60
N SER A 212 -11.10 8.91 -20.58
CA SER A 212 -9.75 9.27 -20.16
C SER A 212 -8.70 8.45 -20.93
N ASN A 213 -7.50 9.00 -21.08
CA ASN A 213 -6.41 8.28 -21.73
C ASN A 213 -5.53 7.51 -20.76
N LYS A 214 -5.73 7.69 -19.43
CA LYS A 214 -5.03 6.95 -18.37
C LYS A 214 -6.02 6.54 -17.28
N ILE A 215 -5.98 5.28 -16.89
CA ILE A 215 -6.84 4.75 -15.83
C ILE A 215 -5.99 4.01 -14.79
N LEU A 216 -6.13 4.38 -13.53
CA LEU A 216 -5.68 3.59 -12.40
C LEU A 216 -6.88 2.85 -11.83
N GLU A 217 -6.90 1.52 -12.01
CA GLU A 217 -7.98 0.64 -11.57
C GLU A 217 -7.60 -0.05 -10.26
N LEU A 218 -8.23 0.37 -9.15
CA LEU A 218 -7.99 -0.19 -7.82
C LEU A 218 -9.14 -1.08 -7.31
N ILE A 219 -10.29 -1.05 -7.98
CA ILE A 219 -11.42 -1.91 -7.65
C ILE A 219 -11.19 -3.32 -8.22
N GLY A 220 -10.59 -3.39 -9.40
CA GLY A 220 -10.15 -4.62 -10.04
C GLY A 220 -11.23 -5.28 -10.93
N PRO A 221 -11.25 -6.61 -11.04
CA PRO A 221 -12.10 -7.35 -11.99
C PRO A 221 -13.56 -6.95 -12.00
N LYS A 222 -14.11 -6.50 -10.89
CA LYS A 222 -15.51 -6.08 -10.77
C LYS A 222 -15.88 -4.93 -11.72
N THR A 223 -14.96 -4.00 -11.96
CA THR A 223 -15.19 -2.78 -12.75
C THR A 223 -14.29 -2.68 -13.98
N LEU A 224 -13.37 -3.62 -14.15
CA LEU A 224 -12.32 -3.52 -15.16
C LEU A 224 -12.86 -3.44 -16.60
N LEU A 225 -13.90 -4.20 -16.96
CA LEU A 225 -14.47 -4.13 -18.31
C LEU A 225 -15.10 -2.75 -18.60
N ASP A 226 -15.78 -2.17 -17.61
CA ASP A 226 -16.29 -0.81 -17.69
C ASP A 226 -15.13 0.19 -17.81
N SER A 227 -14.09 0.08 -16.97
CA SER A 227 -12.87 0.91 -17.07
C SER A 227 -12.22 0.86 -18.44
N LEU A 228 -12.11 -0.31 -19.07
CA LEU A 228 -11.58 -0.45 -20.41
C LEU A 228 -12.49 0.20 -21.47
N SER A 229 -13.81 0.27 -21.25
CA SER A 229 -14.72 0.96 -22.15
C SER A 229 -14.53 2.48 -22.14
N LEU A 230 -14.13 3.05 -20.98
CA LEU A 230 -13.86 4.48 -20.75
C LEU A 230 -12.49 4.94 -21.27
N LEU A 231 -11.64 3.99 -21.62
CA LEU A 231 -10.29 4.28 -22.06
C LEU A 231 -10.31 4.75 -23.53
N GLU A 232 -9.69 5.89 -23.78
CA GLU A 232 -9.50 6.40 -25.14
C GLU A 232 -8.61 5.47 -25.99
N GLU A 233 -8.62 5.68 -27.32
CA GLU A 233 -7.72 4.97 -28.21
C GLU A 233 -6.25 5.26 -27.86
N ASN A 234 -5.42 4.23 -27.83
CA ASN A 234 -4.03 4.24 -27.35
C ASN A 234 -3.86 4.60 -25.86
N GLY A 235 -4.93 4.63 -25.09
CA GLY A 235 -4.88 4.83 -23.65
C GLY A 235 -4.33 3.62 -22.89
N ILE A 236 -3.92 3.83 -21.64
CA ILE A 236 -3.34 2.81 -20.77
C ILE A 236 -4.17 2.68 -19.48
N CYS A 237 -4.59 1.47 -19.17
CA CYS A 237 -5.20 1.11 -17.89
C CYS A 237 -4.21 0.29 -17.07
N CYS A 238 -3.84 0.76 -15.87
CA CYS A 238 -3.05 0.01 -14.89
C CYS A 238 -3.96 -0.57 -13.81
N VAL A 239 -4.00 -1.90 -13.71
CA VAL A 239 -4.76 -2.63 -12.69
C VAL A 239 -3.82 -2.94 -11.54
N THR A 240 -4.09 -2.39 -10.35
CA THR A 240 -3.22 -2.58 -9.17
C THR A 240 -3.98 -3.11 -7.97
N GLY A 241 -5.30 -2.92 -7.90
CA GLY A 241 -6.09 -3.30 -6.73
C GLY A 241 -7.19 -4.33 -7.01
N VAL A 242 -7.70 -4.90 -5.91
CA VAL A 242 -8.85 -5.82 -5.86
C VAL A 242 -9.85 -5.39 -4.79
N LEU A 243 -10.06 -4.08 -4.64
CA LEU A 243 -10.97 -3.52 -3.62
C LEU A 243 -12.42 -3.97 -3.81
N GLY A 244 -12.78 -4.44 -5.02
CA GLY A 244 -14.08 -5.01 -5.33
C GLY A 244 -14.33 -6.40 -4.75
N GLY A 245 -13.30 -7.05 -4.18
CA GLY A 245 -13.38 -8.38 -3.57
C GLY A 245 -13.51 -9.52 -4.58
N ILE A 246 -13.24 -9.27 -5.85
CA ILE A 246 -13.22 -10.27 -6.94
C ILE A 246 -11.80 -10.28 -7.51
N GLU A 247 -11.18 -11.46 -7.56
CA GLU A 247 -9.80 -11.61 -8.03
C GLU A 247 -9.70 -12.04 -9.50
N TYR A 248 -10.73 -12.69 -10.02
CA TYR A 248 -10.77 -13.20 -11.38
C TYR A 248 -11.89 -12.56 -12.16
N MET A 249 -11.71 -12.43 -13.46
CA MET A 249 -12.66 -11.80 -14.36
C MET A 249 -13.16 -12.81 -15.38
N ASP A 250 -14.48 -13.00 -15.44
CA ASP A 250 -15.14 -13.78 -16.47
C ASP A 250 -15.47 -12.89 -17.69
N GLY A 251 -15.53 -13.51 -18.85
CA GLY A 251 -16.00 -12.85 -20.09
C GLY A 251 -15.02 -11.85 -20.70
N PHE A 252 -13.74 -11.86 -20.31
CA PHE A 252 -12.72 -11.02 -20.94
C PHE A 252 -12.32 -11.55 -22.31
N ASP A 253 -12.59 -10.76 -23.35
CA ASP A 253 -12.13 -10.97 -24.72
C ASP A 253 -11.07 -9.91 -25.05
N PRO A 254 -9.77 -10.28 -25.14
CA PRO A 254 -8.71 -9.30 -25.35
C PRO A 254 -8.82 -8.54 -26.66
N ILE A 255 -9.33 -9.16 -27.73
CA ILE A 255 -9.48 -8.49 -29.04
C ILE A 255 -10.59 -7.43 -28.95
N LYS A 256 -11.69 -7.77 -28.30
CA LYS A 256 -12.85 -6.87 -28.17
C LYS A 256 -12.60 -5.76 -27.15
N HIS A 257 -12.06 -6.10 -25.97
CA HIS A 257 -11.97 -5.15 -24.87
C HIS A 257 -10.69 -4.31 -24.88
N LEU A 258 -9.62 -4.77 -25.58
CA LEU A 258 -8.36 -4.03 -25.74
C LEU A 258 -8.16 -3.48 -27.16
N TYR A 259 -9.23 -3.32 -27.93
CA TYR A 259 -9.12 -2.75 -29.29
C TYR A 259 -8.40 -1.39 -29.26
N ASN A 260 -7.17 -1.34 -29.81
CA ASN A 260 -6.27 -0.18 -29.79
C ASN A 260 -6.05 0.45 -28.39
N LYS A 261 -6.04 -0.35 -27.33
CA LYS A 261 -5.83 0.06 -25.93
C LYS A 261 -4.78 -0.81 -25.26
N TYR A 262 -4.22 -0.33 -24.17
CA TYR A 262 -3.22 -1.05 -23.39
C TYR A 262 -3.72 -1.33 -21.98
N MET A 263 -3.49 -2.53 -21.50
CA MET A 263 -3.70 -2.91 -20.11
C MET A 263 -2.38 -3.39 -19.52
N THR A 264 -2.08 -2.91 -18.34
CA THR A 264 -0.89 -3.29 -17.58
C THR A 264 -1.26 -3.45 -16.10
N SER A 265 -0.32 -3.90 -15.28
CA SER A 265 -0.46 -3.97 -13.84
C SER A 265 0.84 -3.59 -13.17
N PHE A 266 0.76 -3.15 -11.91
CA PHE A 266 1.93 -3.03 -11.05
C PHE A 266 1.82 -4.03 -9.92
N PHE A 267 2.84 -4.87 -9.76
CA PHE A 267 2.96 -5.82 -8.67
C PHE A 267 4.02 -5.33 -7.68
N SER A 268 3.58 -4.88 -6.50
CA SER A 268 4.41 -4.22 -5.49
C SER A 268 5.25 -5.22 -4.68
N ASN A 269 6.18 -5.95 -5.31
CA ASN A 269 6.90 -7.02 -4.61
C ASN A 269 8.44 -6.85 -4.54
N PHE A 270 9.03 -6.04 -5.40
CA PHE A 270 10.48 -5.94 -5.52
C PHE A 270 10.96 -4.48 -5.43
N PRO A 271 10.88 -3.85 -4.24
CA PRO A 271 11.45 -2.51 -4.04
C PRO A 271 12.97 -2.56 -4.15
N THR A 272 13.55 -1.41 -4.52
CA THR A 272 15.00 -1.18 -4.49
C THR A 272 15.29 0.10 -3.73
N GLN A 273 16.54 0.27 -3.27
CA GLN A 273 16.93 1.51 -2.58
C GLN A 273 16.71 2.74 -3.47
N GLU A 274 17.01 2.64 -4.77
CA GLU A 274 16.82 3.74 -5.72
C GLU A 274 15.36 4.18 -5.80
N ILE A 275 14.41 3.25 -5.85
CA ILE A 275 12.97 3.58 -5.88
C ILE A 275 12.52 4.22 -4.57
N ILE A 276 13.03 3.74 -3.43
CA ILE A 276 12.72 4.34 -2.12
C ILE A 276 13.25 5.77 -2.05
N ASP A 277 14.47 6.00 -2.50
CA ASP A 277 15.08 7.33 -2.56
C ASP A 277 14.33 8.29 -3.51
N GLU A 278 13.90 7.77 -4.67
CA GLU A 278 13.06 8.52 -5.62
C GLU A 278 11.72 8.92 -4.99
N ILE A 279 11.04 7.99 -4.31
CA ILE A 279 9.76 8.26 -3.64
C ILE A 279 9.92 9.38 -2.61
N PHE A 280 10.85 9.25 -1.66
CA PHE A 280 11.06 10.27 -0.63
C PHE A 280 11.49 11.61 -1.24
N SER A 281 12.37 11.59 -2.23
CA SER A 281 12.79 12.80 -2.94
C SER A 281 11.63 13.49 -3.65
N PHE A 282 10.73 12.71 -4.26
CA PHE A 282 9.54 13.24 -4.92
C PHE A 282 8.57 13.88 -3.92
N LEU A 283 8.35 13.25 -2.77
CA LEU A 283 7.50 13.79 -1.71
C LEU A 283 8.04 15.13 -1.21
N VAL A 284 9.32 15.17 -0.89
CA VAL A 284 9.99 16.37 -0.37
C VAL A 284 9.98 17.50 -1.39
N LYS A 285 10.36 17.22 -2.64
CA LYS A 285 10.40 18.21 -3.72
C LYS A 285 9.05 18.86 -3.99
N ASN A 286 7.97 18.13 -3.84
CA ASN A 286 6.61 18.59 -4.16
C ASN A 286 5.79 18.91 -2.91
N ASP A 287 6.40 18.95 -1.73
CA ASP A 287 5.76 19.18 -0.41
C ASP A 287 4.51 18.30 -0.18
N ILE A 288 4.62 17.02 -0.55
CA ILE A 288 3.52 16.07 -0.41
C ILE A 288 3.53 15.48 1.00
N LYS A 289 2.38 15.57 1.67
CA LYS A 289 2.15 14.97 3.00
C LYS A 289 1.24 13.75 2.87
N PRO A 290 1.64 12.58 3.39
CA PRO A 290 0.84 11.37 3.35
C PRO A 290 -0.55 11.53 3.96
N ALA A 291 -1.55 10.93 3.31
CA ALA A 291 -2.94 10.92 3.75
C ALA A 291 -3.13 9.91 4.89
N ILE A 292 -2.96 10.35 6.14
CA ILE A 292 -3.17 9.52 7.33
C ILE A 292 -4.64 9.59 7.74
N GLY A 293 -5.30 8.44 7.82
CA GLY A 293 -6.69 8.33 8.26
C GLY A 293 -6.83 8.06 9.75
N LYS A 294 -5.94 7.24 10.31
CA LYS A 294 -5.95 6.89 11.74
C LYS A 294 -4.55 6.50 12.22
N VAL A 295 -4.21 6.96 13.41
CA VAL A 295 -3.00 6.56 14.13
C VAL A 295 -3.41 5.75 15.36
N TYR A 296 -2.78 4.61 15.57
CA TYR A 296 -2.84 3.80 16.77
C TYR A 296 -1.44 3.73 17.40
N SER A 297 -1.36 3.40 18.69
CA SER A 297 -0.08 3.35 19.42
C SER A 297 0.18 2.03 20.15
N SER A 298 -0.71 1.05 20.01
CA SER A 298 -0.59 -0.23 20.71
C SER A 298 -1.00 -1.40 19.82
N LEU A 299 -0.26 -2.51 19.88
CA LEU A 299 -0.59 -3.76 19.18
C LEU A 299 -1.98 -4.30 19.58
N GLU A 300 -2.46 -3.99 20.79
CA GLU A 300 -3.80 -4.34 21.27
C GLU A 300 -4.92 -3.69 20.42
N ASP A 301 -4.62 -2.66 19.63
CA ASP A 301 -5.57 -1.99 18.75
C ASP A 301 -5.64 -2.61 17.35
N ILE A 302 -4.82 -3.61 17.02
CA ILE A 302 -4.82 -4.28 15.70
C ILE A 302 -6.21 -4.80 15.30
N PRO A 303 -7.00 -5.45 16.18
CA PRO A 303 -8.37 -5.83 15.86
C PRO A 303 -9.26 -4.67 15.43
N LYS A 304 -9.13 -3.51 16.07
CA LYS A 304 -9.89 -2.29 15.73
C LYS A 304 -9.45 -1.73 14.38
N ALA A 305 -8.14 -1.74 14.10
CA ALA A 305 -7.58 -1.28 12.84
C ALA A 305 -8.04 -2.15 11.66
N HIS A 306 -8.06 -3.47 11.81
CA HIS A 306 -8.59 -4.40 10.83
C HIS A 306 -10.09 -4.14 10.56
N LYS A 307 -10.91 -4.01 11.61
CA LYS A 307 -12.34 -3.65 11.46
C LYS A 307 -12.54 -2.30 10.75
N LEU A 308 -11.71 -1.30 11.06
CA LEU A 308 -11.75 -0.02 10.37
C LEU A 308 -11.40 -0.16 8.89
N MET A 309 -10.39 -0.98 8.54
CA MET A 309 -10.02 -1.28 7.15
C MET A 309 -11.16 -1.99 6.41
N GLU A 310 -11.79 -2.99 7.03
CA GLU A 310 -12.95 -3.73 6.48
C GLU A 310 -14.14 -2.83 6.19
N SER A 311 -14.40 -1.86 7.05
CA SER A 311 -15.51 -0.90 6.89
C SER A 311 -15.32 0.06 5.72
N ASN A 312 -14.11 0.18 5.15
CA ASN A 312 -13.73 1.16 4.13
C ASN A 312 -13.92 2.64 4.58
N ASN A 313 -13.89 2.90 5.90
CA ASN A 313 -14.08 4.24 6.48
C ASN A 313 -12.79 4.89 7.00
N ALA A 314 -11.64 4.28 6.78
CA ALA A 314 -10.35 4.76 7.26
C ALA A 314 -9.96 6.15 6.71
N GLN A 315 -10.41 6.48 5.50
CA GLN A 315 -10.18 7.76 4.84
C GLN A 315 -8.70 8.17 4.74
N GLY A 316 -7.81 7.22 4.49
CA GLY A 316 -6.37 7.37 4.40
C GLY A 316 -5.66 6.15 4.96
N LYS A 317 -4.34 6.24 5.07
CA LYS A 317 -3.54 5.16 5.65
C LYS A 317 -3.85 4.99 7.13
N ILE A 318 -4.05 3.75 7.56
CA ILE A 318 -4.07 3.39 8.98
C ILE A 318 -2.64 3.04 9.35
N ILE A 319 -2.12 3.68 10.39
CA ILE A 319 -0.77 3.43 10.87
C ILE A 319 -0.75 3.13 12.37
N PHE A 320 0.30 2.42 12.76
CA PHE A 320 0.70 2.21 14.14
C PHE A 320 2.02 2.92 14.39
N ARG A 321 2.07 3.76 15.42
CA ARG A 321 3.29 4.32 15.96
C ARG A 321 3.48 3.75 17.37
N LEU A 322 4.44 2.84 17.51
CA LEU A 322 4.68 2.13 18.77
C LEU A 322 5.61 2.89 19.72
N ILE A 323 6.46 3.78 19.18
CA ILE A 323 7.47 4.55 19.91
C ILE A 323 7.49 6.01 19.42
#